data_21601b82d16aa2f9609cd20c0d907760
#
_entry.id   21601b82d16aa2f9609cd20c0d907760
#
_cell.length_a   1.000
_cell.length_b   1.000
_cell.length_c   1.000
_cell.angle_alpha   90.00
_cell.angle_beta   90.00
_cell.angle_gamma   90.00
#
_symmetry.space_group_name_H-M   'P 1'
#
loop_
_entity.id
_entity.type
_entity.pdbx_description
1 polymer ?
#
loop_
_entity_poly.entity_id
_entity_poly.type
_entity_poly.pdbx_seq_one_letter_code
_entity_poly.pdbx_strand_id
1 'polypeptide(L)'
;MKELKLIPPNDPRVQSAIAPFTDELLKEEGFKDRQELVDCMFLVMKKFGGIGLTCNQVGLPFNMFVAGGHEGIEKGMSFAMFNPMIVSVSKEKIRMKEGCLTYPFMFIDIERPQKCVFKFEDKDGNTKEAHLDGMMSRICQHEYDHIVGINFIENVSKLKLDMAKKKAMKQIKRMEEYRKFNQVLDKNQAWQS
;
A
#
# COMPACT_ATOMS: atom_id res chain seq x y z
N MET A 1 -10.45 12.02 13.48
CA MET A 1 -9.82 11.42 12.28
C MET A 1 -10.87 10.62 11.51
N LYS A 2 -10.91 10.79 10.19
CA LYS A 2 -11.79 10.03 9.29
C LYS A 2 -11.42 8.55 9.28
N GLU A 3 -12.38 7.65 9.44
CA GLU A 3 -12.12 6.21 9.34
C GLU A 3 -12.03 5.81 7.87
N LEU A 4 -10.85 5.39 7.42
CA LEU A 4 -10.62 4.87 6.08
C LEU A 4 -10.67 3.35 6.08
N LYS A 5 -11.10 2.76 4.95
CA LYS A 5 -11.17 1.30 4.76
C LYS A 5 -10.57 0.93 3.41
N LEU A 6 -9.89 -0.20 3.36
CA LEU A 6 -9.44 -0.76 2.08
C LEU A 6 -10.65 -1.08 1.21
N ILE A 7 -10.58 -0.72 -0.06
CA ILE A 7 -11.59 -1.08 -1.06
C ILE A 7 -11.18 -2.36 -1.80
N PRO A 8 -12.14 -3.10 -2.37
CA PRO A 8 -11.84 -4.38 -3.00
C PRO A 8 -11.03 -4.22 -4.30
N PRO A 9 -10.26 -5.25 -4.71
CA PRO A 9 -9.36 -5.18 -5.88
C PRO A 9 -10.07 -5.00 -7.22
N ASN A 10 -11.37 -5.26 -7.30
CA ASN A 10 -12.19 -5.06 -8.49
C ASN A 10 -12.87 -3.67 -8.53
N ASP A 11 -12.63 -2.80 -7.55
CA ASP A 11 -13.09 -1.42 -7.58
C ASP A 11 -12.30 -0.66 -8.65
N PRO A 12 -12.96 0.03 -9.60
CA PRO A 12 -12.28 0.74 -10.68
C PRO A 12 -11.25 1.78 -10.21
N ARG A 13 -11.46 2.37 -9.04
CA ARG A 13 -10.55 3.37 -8.46
C ARG A 13 -9.16 2.83 -8.18
N VAL A 14 -9.04 1.55 -7.80
CA VAL A 14 -7.73 0.90 -7.57
C VAL A 14 -6.94 0.72 -8.86
N GLN A 15 -7.63 0.64 -10.00
CA GLN A 15 -7.05 0.34 -11.31
C GLN A 15 -6.88 1.57 -12.19
N SER A 16 -7.25 2.75 -11.68
CA SER A 16 -7.20 3.99 -12.46
C SER A 16 -6.03 4.86 -12.02
N ALA A 17 -5.38 5.50 -12.99
CA ALA A 17 -4.41 6.55 -12.71
C ALA A 17 -5.08 7.70 -11.96
N ILE A 18 -4.35 8.28 -11.01
CA ILE A 18 -4.86 9.34 -10.13
C ILE A 18 -4.41 10.69 -10.69
N ALA A 19 -5.36 11.63 -10.80
CA ALA A 19 -5.06 13.00 -11.20
C ALA A 19 -4.16 13.71 -10.16
N PRO A 20 -3.41 14.75 -10.55
CA PRO A 20 -2.60 15.51 -9.61
C PRO A 20 -3.40 15.99 -8.39
N PHE A 21 -2.79 15.88 -7.22
CA PHE A 21 -3.36 16.33 -5.96
C PHE A 21 -3.33 17.86 -5.88
N THR A 22 -4.39 18.44 -5.34
CA THR A 22 -4.47 19.85 -4.91
C THR A 22 -5.10 19.95 -3.51
N ASP A 23 -4.82 21.01 -2.77
CA ASP A 23 -5.33 21.17 -1.40
C ASP A 23 -6.86 21.40 -1.35
N GLU A 24 -7.48 21.84 -2.45
CA GLU A 24 -8.93 21.97 -2.57
C GLU A 24 -9.63 20.62 -2.41
N LEU A 25 -9.05 19.55 -2.98
CA LEU A 25 -9.59 18.18 -2.90
C LEU A 25 -9.71 17.67 -1.46
N LEU A 26 -8.86 18.12 -0.53
CA LEU A 26 -8.94 17.75 0.89
C LEU A 26 -10.28 18.13 1.50
N LYS A 27 -10.74 19.35 1.22
CA LYS A 27 -12.00 19.87 1.75
C LYS A 27 -13.19 19.13 1.17
N GLU A 28 -13.16 18.81 -0.12
CA GLU A 28 -14.21 18.04 -0.81
C GLU A 28 -14.36 16.66 -0.20
N GLU A 29 -13.23 16.03 0.17
CA GLU A 29 -13.18 14.71 0.81
C GLU A 29 -13.27 14.77 2.35
N GLY A 30 -13.48 15.97 2.93
CA GLY A 30 -13.72 16.18 4.37
C GLY A 30 -12.49 16.02 5.25
N PHE A 31 -11.29 16.31 4.73
CA PHE A 31 -10.06 16.41 5.51
C PHE A 31 -9.77 17.87 5.85
N LYS A 32 -9.25 18.09 7.04
CA LYS A 32 -8.86 19.42 7.52
C LYS A 32 -7.62 19.93 6.78
N ASP A 33 -6.61 19.10 6.67
CA ASP A 33 -5.30 19.42 6.11
C ASP A 33 -4.55 18.15 5.64
N ARG A 34 -3.38 18.33 5.01
CA ARG A 34 -2.51 17.23 4.57
C ARG A 34 -2.04 16.34 5.73
N GLN A 35 -1.81 16.91 6.92
CA GLN A 35 -1.36 16.16 8.08
C GLN A 35 -2.41 15.16 8.55
N GLU A 36 -3.69 15.55 8.60
CA GLU A 36 -4.79 14.62 8.95
C GLU A 36 -4.89 13.47 7.95
N LEU A 37 -4.76 13.76 6.64
CA LEU A 37 -4.74 12.71 5.62
C LEU A 37 -3.57 11.75 5.85
N VAL A 38 -2.36 12.27 6.07
CA VAL A 38 -1.15 11.46 6.33
C VAL A 38 -1.35 10.56 7.54
N ASP A 39 -1.88 11.08 8.64
CA ASP A 39 -2.12 10.34 9.87
C ASP A 39 -3.15 9.22 9.66
N CYS A 40 -4.25 9.51 8.95
CA CYS A 40 -5.25 8.51 8.57
C CYS A 40 -4.65 7.40 7.70
N MET A 41 -3.82 7.75 6.71
CA MET A 41 -3.19 6.79 5.82
C MET A 41 -2.21 5.87 6.56
N PHE A 42 -1.34 6.41 7.41
CA PHE A 42 -0.43 5.60 8.23
C PHE A 42 -1.20 4.71 9.22
N LEU A 43 -2.29 5.20 9.81
CA LEU A 43 -3.12 4.41 10.72
C LEU A 43 -3.69 3.17 10.01
N VAL A 44 -4.28 3.36 8.82
CA VAL A 44 -4.84 2.26 8.04
C VAL A 44 -3.75 1.31 7.57
N MET A 45 -2.65 1.83 7.02
CA MET A 45 -1.51 1.03 6.60
C MET A 45 -1.04 0.09 7.73
N LYS A 46 -0.79 0.63 8.92
CA LYS A 46 -0.33 -0.13 10.10
C LYS A 46 -1.39 -1.11 10.61
N LYS A 47 -2.67 -0.72 10.63
CA LYS A 47 -3.80 -1.58 11.03
C LYS A 47 -3.86 -2.88 10.24
N PHE A 48 -3.52 -2.82 8.94
CA PHE A 48 -3.51 -4.00 8.05
C PHE A 48 -2.12 -4.64 7.88
N GLY A 49 -1.11 -4.19 8.64
CA GLY A 49 0.26 -4.73 8.58
C GLY A 49 0.99 -4.39 7.26
N GLY A 50 0.59 -3.31 6.60
CA GLY A 50 1.23 -2.80 5.38
C GLY A 50 2.49 -2.02 5.68
N ILE A 51 3.35 -1.91 4.67
CA ILE A 51 4.59 -1.13 4.68
C ILE A 51 4.55 0.04 3.69
N GLY A 52 3.50 0.11 2.87
CA GLY A 52 3.11 1.19 1.98
C GLY A 52 1.61 1.18 1.77
N LEU A 53 1.03 2.31 1.37
CA LEU A 53 -0.40 2.46 1.06
C LEU A 53 -0.64 3.71 0.22
N THR A 54 -1.29 3.52 -0.93
CA THR A 54 -1.70 4.60 -1.83
C THR A 54 -3.17 4.97 -1.63
N CYS A 55 -3.51 6.23 -1.81
CA CYS A 55 -4.86 6.76 -1.55
C CYS A 55 -5.98 6.07 -2.33
N ASN A 56 -5.74 5.62 -3.58
CA ASN A 56 -6.75 4.89 -4.34
C ASN A 56 -7.13 3.55 -3.71
N GLN A 57 -6.25 2.91 -2.94
CA GLN A 57 -6.54 1.65 -2.24
C GLN A 57 -7.56 1.82 -1.10
N VAL A 58 -7.80 3.06 -0.65
CA VAL A 58 -8.84 3.42 0.32
C VAL A 58 -9.96 4.26 -0.32
N GLY A 59 -10.00 4.31 -1.65
CA GLY A 59 -11.04 4.97 -2.43
C GLY A 59 -10.93 6.49 -2.51
N LEU A 60 -9.80 7.07 -2.09
CA LEU A 60 -9.56 8.51 -2.16
C LEU A 60 -8.89 8.88 -3.49
N PRO A 61 -9.29 10.02 -4.12
CA PRO A 61 -8.78 10.43 -5.43
C PRO A 61 -7.47 11.23 -5.33
N PHE A 62 -6.65 10.99 -4.31
CA PHE A 62 -5.46 11.79 -4.05
C PHE A 62 -4.21 11.13 -4.63
N ASN A 63 -3.48 11.88 -5.45
CA ASN A 63 -2.15 11.49 -5.96
C ASN A 63 -1.13 11.58 -4.81
N MET A 64 -1.22 10.61 -3.88
CA MET A 64 -0.45 10.55 -2.67
C MET A 64 -0.36 9.12 -2.16
N PHE A 65 0.79 8.77 -1.59
CA PHE A 65 0.99 7.54 -0.83
C PHE A 65 1.81 7.76 0.44
N VAL A 66 1.72 6.81 1.36
CA VAL A 66 2.61 6.68 2.52
C VAL A 66 3.46 5.40 2.39
N ALA A 67 4.70 5.46 2.90
CA ALA A 67 5.66 4.35 2.84
C ALA A 67 6.53 4.29 4.09
N GLY A 68 6.89 3.08 4.55
CA GLY A 68 7.81 2.87 5.66
C GLY A 68 7.17 2.98 7.05
N GLY A 69 7.91 3.55 8.01
CA GLY A 69 7.44 3.74 9.39
C GLY A 69 7.46 2.47 10.26
N HIS A 70 8.25 1.45 9.88
CA HIS A 70 8.55 0.26 10.65
C HIS A 70 10.03 0.23 11.00
N GLU A 71 10.40 -0.09 12.24
CA GLU A 71 11.82 -0.11 12.67
C GLU A 71 12.70 -1.05 11.84
N GLY A 72 12.15 -2.16 11.36
CA GLY A 72 12.82 -3.12 10.49
C GLY A 72 13.07 -2.63 9.07
N ILE A 73 12.56 -1.45 8.69
CA ILE A 73 12.76 -0.83 7.38
C ILE A 73 13.54 0.45 7.57
N GLU A 74 14.82 0.41 7.21
CA GLU A 74 15.75 1.56 7.23
C GLU A 74 15.61 2.42 8.50
N LYS A 75 15.62 1.76 9.67
CA LYS A 75 15.54 2.39 11.00
C LYS A 75 14.30 3.27 11.22
N GLY A 76 13.16 2.83 10.67
CA GLY A 76 11.89 3.53 10.83
C GLY A 76 11.68 4.70 9.87
N MET A 77 12.51 4.84 8.83
CA MET A 77 12.31 5.84 7.79
C MET A 77 10.89 5.78 7.25
N SER A 78 10.27 6.93 7.03
CA SER A 78 8.91 7.01 6.50
C SER A 78 8.74 8.20 5.57
N PHE A 79 7.86 8.05 4.59
CA PHE A 79 7.51 9.08 3.64
C PHE A 79 5.99 9.21 3.52
N ALA A 80 5.55 10.46 3.35
CA ALA A 80 4.25 10.82 2.80
C ALA A 80 4.55 11.66 1.56
N MET A 81 4.28 11.12 0.37
CA MET A 81 4.65 11.74 -0.90
C MET A 81 3.38 12.18 -1.63
N PHE A 82 3.20 13.49 -1.78
CA PHE A 82 2.16 14.10 -2.60
C PHE A 82 2.72 14.40 -3.98
N ASN A 83 1.94 14.16 -5.02
CA ASN A 83 2.34 14.34 -6.42
C ASN A 83 3.72 13.71 -6.72
N PRO A 84 3.96 12.45 -6.31
CA PRO A 84 5.24 11.81 -6.52
C PRO A 84 5.52 11.62 -8.01
N MET A 85 6.81 11.76 -8.37
CA MET A 85 7.30 11.51 -9.72
C MET A 85 8.65 10.81 -9.63
N ILE A 86 8.81 9.71 -10.37
CA ILE A 86 10.11 9.06 -10.53
C ILE A 86 10.97 9.90 -11.48
N VAL A 87 12.07 10.42 -10.98
CA VAL A 87 13.04 11.23 -11.77
C VAL A 87 14.05 10.34 -12.46
N SER A 88 14.52 9.30 -11.76
CA SER A 88 15.47 8.34 -12.30
C SER A 88 15.41 6.99 -11.59
N VAL A 89 15.89 5.95 -12.26
CA VAL A 89 16.03 4.61 -11.71
C VAL A 89 17.39 4.03 -12.08
N SER A 90 17.92 3.13 -11.24
CA SER A 90 19.15 2.41 -11.55
C SER A 90 18.98 1.41 -12.69
N LYS A 91 20.10 1.11 -13.39
CA LYS A 91 20.13 0.02 -14.38
C LYS A 91 20.10 -1.35 -13.70
N GLU A 92 20.73 -1.45 -12.54
CA GLU A 92 20.75 -2.65 -11.72
C GLU A 92 19.35 -2.93 -11.21
N LYS A 93 18.91 -4.18 -11.38
CA LYS A 93 17.62 -4.66 -10.94
C LYS A 93 17.79 -5.74 -9.88
N ILE A 94 16.88 -5.78 -8.94
CA ILE A 94 16.83 -6.79 -7.90
C ILE A 94 15.44 -7.44 -7.87
N ARG A 95 15.44 -8.77 -7.67
CA ARG A 95 14.20 -9.53 -7.49
C ARG A 95 13.88 -9.64 -6.02
N MET A 96 12.70 -9.16 -5.62
CA MET A 96 12.20 -9.25 -4.25
C MET A 96 10.76 -9.71 -4.24
N LYS A 97 10.35 -10.32 -3.13
CA LYS A 97 8.96 -10.71 -2.92
C LYS A 97 8.13 -9.49 -2.54
N GLU A 98 7.08 -9.22 -3.33
CA GLU A 98 6.10 -8.17 -3.08
C GLU A 98 4.75 -8.75 -2.68
N GLY A 99 4.06 -8.05 -1.79
CA GLY A 99 2.65 -8.22 -1.48
C GLY A 99 1.94 -6.88 -1.57
N CYS A 100 0.63 -6.89 -1.65
CA CYS A 100 -0.19 -5.68 -1.71
C CYS A 100 -1.39 -5.83 -0.78
N LEU A 101 -1.75 -4.78 -0.05
CA LEU A 101 -2.93 -4.78 0.81
C LEU A 101 -4.24 -4.98 0.02
N THR A 102 -4.25 -4.56 -1.25
CA THR A 102 -5.37 -4.82 -2.17
C THR A 102 -5.56 -6.32 -2.47
N TYR A 103 -4.48 -7.11 -2.42
CA TYR A 103 -4.49 -8.55 -2.71
C TYR A 103 -3.98 -9.34 -1.50
N PRO A 104 -4.78 -9.51 -0.45
CA PRO A 104 -4.35 -10.13 0.80
C PRO A 104 -3.79 -11.54 0.59
N PHE A 105 -2.68 -11.83 1.28
CA PHE A 105 -1.95 -13.11 1.24
C PHE A 105 -1.33 -13.48 -0.12
N MET A 106 -1.40 -12.59 -1.12
CA MET A 106 -0.75 -12.80 -2.39
C MET A 106 0.65 -12.21 -2.36
N PHE A 107 1.66 -13.06 -2.55
CA PHE A 107 3.07 -12.65 -2.61
C PHE A 107 3.71 -13.20 -3.88
N ILE A 108 4.39 -12.33 -4.62
CA ILE A 108 5.00 -12.65 -5.92
C ILE A 108 6.39 -12.04 -5.99
N ASP A 109 7.34 -12.78 -6.57
CA ASP A 109 8.69 -12.28 -6.82
C ASP A 109 8.70 -11.38 -8.06
N ILE A 110 8.92 -10.09 -7.84
CA ILE A 110 8.95 -9.03 -8.85
C ILE A 110 10.37 -8.49 -9.00
N GLU A 111 10.78 -8.22 -10.24
CA GLU A 111 12.05 -7.56 -10.55
C GLU A 111 11.81 -6.06 -10.75
N ARG A 112 12.55 -5.23 -10.00
CA ARG A 112 12.52 -3.77 -10.12
C ARG A 112 13.93 -3.19 -10.05
N PRO A 113 14.14 -1.95 -10.55
CA PRO A 113 15.34 -1.19 -10.27
C PRO A 113 15.66 -1.18 -8.77
N GLN A 114 16.93 -1.40 -8.42
CA GLN A 114 17.37 -1.43 -7.03
C GLN A 114 17.25 -0.06 -6.38
N LYS A 115 17.56 1.01 -7.14
CA LYS A 115 17.54 2.40 -6.67
C LYS A 115 16.58 3.22 -7.52
N CYS A 116 16.00 4.23 -6.89
CA CYS A 116 15.19 5.24 -7.59
C CYS A 116 15.34 6.61 -6.91
N VAL A 117 15.06 7.64 -7.68
CA VAL A 117 14.97 9.01 -7.18
C VAL A 117 13.56 9.50 -7.41
N PHE A 118 12.92 9.95 -6.33
CA PHE A 118 11.60 10.56 -6.36
C PHE A 118 11.69 12.06 -6.13
N LYS A 119 10.92 12.82 -6.91
CA LYS A 119 10.55 14.21 -6.62
C LYS A 119 9.09 14.23 -6.18
N PHE A 120 8.76 14.93 -5.10
CA PHE A 120 7.42 14.95 -4.50
C PHE A 120 7.22 16.21 -3.66
N GLU A 121 6.00 16.47 -3.25
CA GLU A 121 5.69 17.44 -2.21
C GLU A 121 5.54 16.73 -0.86
N ASP A 122 6.09 17.32 0.21
CA ASP A 122 5.86 16.85 1.59
C ASP A 122 4.49 17.31 2.12
N LYS A 123 4.19 16.96 3.37
CA LYS A 123 2.94 17.34 4.06
C LYS A 123 2.77 18.85 4.26
N ASP A 124 3.85 19.62 4.17
CA ASP A 124 3.86 21.07 4.31
C ASP A 124 3.82 21.78 2.93
N GLY A 125 3.70 21.01 1.82
CA GLY A 125 3.65 21.49 0.45
C GLY A 125 5.02 21.82 -0.14
N ASN A 126 6.13 21.49 0.56
CA ASN A 126 7.47 21.77 0.06
C ASN A 126 7.90 20.69 -0.92
N THR A 127 8.46 21.09 -2.05
CA THR A 127 9.10 20.15 -2.99
C THR A 127 10.34 19.53 -2.35
N LYS A 128 10.43 18.21 -2.39
CA LYS A 128 11.54 17.40 -1.90
C LYS A 128 12.02 16.43 -2.97
N GLU A 129 13.24 15.95 -2.77
CA GLU A 129 13.82 14.85 -3.53
C GLU A 129 14.32 13.78 -2.58
N ALA A 130 14.04 12.52 -2.89
CA ALA A 130 14.46 11.37 -2.11
C ALA A 130 15.24 10.38 -3.00
N HIS A 131 16.48 10.09 -2.61
CA HIS A 131 17.32 9.04 -3.19
C HIS A 131 17.13 7.76 -2.39
N LEU A 132 16.49 6.76 -3.00
CA LEU A 132 16.06 5.55 -2.33
C LEU A 132 16.79 4.32 -2.86
N ASP A 133 17.11 3.39 -1.96
CA ASP A 133 17.75 2.11 -2.26
C ASP A 133 17.00 0.97 -1.53
N GLY A 134 17.26 -0.27 -1.91
CA GLY A 134 16.80 -1.46 -1.20
C GLY A 134 15.28 -1.55 -1.00
N MET A 135 14.86 -1.80 0.24
CA MET A 135 13.45 -2.01 0.56
C MET A 135 12.62 -0.74 0.40
N MET A 136 13.13 0.44 0.78
CA MET A 136 12.39 1.69 0.63
C MET A 136 12.18 2.04 -0.85
N SER A 137 13.20 1.84 -1.70
CA SER A 137 13.05 1.98 -3.15
C SER A 137 11.96 1.03 -3.69
N ARG A 138 11.92 -0.22 -3.20
CA ARG A 138 10.92 -1.22 -3.57
C ARG A 138 9.51 -0.79 -3.22
N ILE A 139 9.30 -0.33 -1.98
CA ILE A 139 7.99 0.12 -1.49
C ILE A 139 7.51 1.32 -2.33
N CYS A 140 8.33 2.36 -2.46
CA CYS A 140 7.91 3.57 -3.17
C CYS A 140 7.61 3.32 -4.65
N GLN A 141 8.36 2.42 -5.31
CA GLN A 141 8.05 2.01 -6.70
C GLN A 141 6.71 1.25 -6.77
N HIS A 142 6.40 0.40 -5.78
CA HIS A 142 5.12 -0.32 -5.71
C HIS A 142 3.94 0.65 -5.53
N GLU A 143 4.07 1.60 -4.60
CA GLU A 143 3.02 2.60 -4.36
C GLU A 143 2.86 3.55 -5.55
N TYR A 144 3.94 3.88 -6.26
CA TYR A 144 3.88 4.67 -7.48
C TYR A 144 3.14 3.95 -8.62
N ASP A 145 3.27 2.64 -8.74
CA ASP A 145 2.46 1.86 -9.69
C ASP A 145 0.97 2.10 -9.46
N HIS A 146 0.50 2.10 -8.20
CA HIS A 146 -0.89 2.43 -7.88
C HIS A 146 -1.28 3.85 -8.30
N ILE A 147 -0.37 4.84 -8.20
CA ILE A 147 -0.61 6.22 -8.67
C ILE A 147 -0.88 6.26 -10.17
N VAL A 148 -0.14 5.49 -10.96
CA VAL A 148 -0.27 5.47 -12.42
C VAL A 148 -1.25 4.40 -12.94
N GLY A 149 -2.00 3.76 -12.03
CA GLY A 149 -3.03 2.78 -12.35
C GLY A 149 -2.49 1.40 -12.75
N ILE A 150 -1.26 1.07 -12.39
CA ILE A 150 -0.64 -0.23 -12.67
C ILE A 150 -0.74 -1.12 -11.44
N ASN A 151 -1.23 -2.33 -11.60
CA ASN A 151 -1.19 -3.35 -10.56
C ASN A 151 0.08 -4.21 -10.67
N PHE A 152 0.73 -4.50 -9.54
CA PHE A 152 1.95 -5.31 -9.50
C PHE A 152 1.78 -6.72 -10.11
N ILE A 153 0.55 -7.21 -10.23
CA ILE A 153 0.22 -8.51 -10.84
C ILE A 153 0.23 -8.50 -12.37
N GLU A 154 0.20 -7.33 -13.03
CA GLU A 154 0.07 -7.22 -14.50
C GLU A 154 1.34 -7.67 -15.23
N ASN A 155 2.49 -7.43 -14.63
CA ASN A 155 3.79 -7.80 -15.19
C ASN A 155 4.26 -9.21 -14.80
N VAL A 156 3.34 -10.06 -14.36
CA VAL A 156 3.61 -11.42 -13.89
C VAL A 156 3.07 -12.45 -14.88
N SER A 157 3.87 -13.48 -15.19
CA SER A 157 3.38 -14.56 -16.05
C SER A 157 2.13 -15.23 -15.45
N LYS A 158 1.19 -15.64 -16.32
CA LYS A 158 -0.06 -16.28 -15.93
C LYS A 158 0.16 -17.45 -14.96
N LEU A 159 1.18 -18.28 -15.23
CA LEU A 159 1.50 -19.42 -14.37
C LEU A 159 1.88 -18.98 -12.94
N LYS A 160 2.75 -17.99 -12.79
CA LYS A 160 3.15 -17.46 -11.47
C LYS A 160 1.96 -16.85 -10.74
N LEU A 161 1.13 -16.09 -11.46
CA LEU A 161 -0.07 -15.47 -10.90
C LEU A 161 -1.07 -16.54 -10.40
N ASP A 162 -1.33 -17.59 -11.18
CA ASP A 162 -2.24 -18.67 -10.78
C ASP A 162 -1.72 -19.43 -9.56
N MET A 163 -0.41 -19.67 -9.48
CA MET A 163 0.23 -20.27 -8.30
C MET A 163 0.09 -19.39 -7.06
N ALA A 164 0.30 -18.06 -7.20
CA ALA A 164 0.16 -17.10 -6.11
C ALA A 164 -1.30 -17.02 -5.64
N LYS A 165 -2.26 -16.95 -6.56
CA LYS A 165 -3.71 -16.98 -6.26
C LYS A 165 -4.11 -18.25 -5.49
N LYS A 166 -3.66 -19.44 -5.92
CA LYS A 166 -3.93 -20.71 -5.22
C LYS A 166 -3.40 -20.70 -3.80
N LYS A 167 -2.16 -20.18 -3.59
CA LYS A 167 -1.58 -20.02 -2.24
C LYS A 167 -2.38 -19.06 -1.38
N ALA A 168 -2.75 -17.90 -1.91
CA ALA A 168 -3.55 -16.88 -1.21
C ALA A 168 -4.91 -17.45 -0.78
N MET A 169 -5.63 -18.10 -1.70
CA MET A 169 -6.93 -18.74 -1.40
C MET A 169 -6.83 -19.81 -0.31
N LYS A 170 -5.78 -20.63 -0.32
CA LYS A 170 -5.54 -21.63 0.75
C LYS A 170 -5.31 -20.93 2.10
N GLN A 171 -4.59 -19.82 2.12
CA GLN A 171 -4.33 -19.07 3.34
C GLN A 171 -5.60 -18.40 3.88
N ILE A 172 -6.39 -17.78 3.01
CA ILE A 172 -7.69 -17.17 3.35
C ILE A 172 -8.61 -18.22 3.98
N LYS A 173 -8.79 -19.38 3.33
CA LYS A 173 -9.62 -20.47 3.85
C LYS A 173 -9.18 -20.91 5.24
N ARG A 174 -7.87 -21.06 5.45
CA ARG A 174 -7.29 -21.44 6.75
C ARG A 174 -7.59 -20.39 7.84
N MET A 175 -7.51 -19.10 7.49
CA MET A 175 -7.83 -18.02 8.43
C MET A 175 -9.33 -17.97 8.78
N GLU A 176 -10.20 -18.24 7.81
CA GLU A 176 -11.64 -18.33 8.05
C GLU A 176 -12.00 -19.50 8.96
N GLU A 177 -11.40 -20.68 8.75
CA GLU A 177 -11.57 -21.85 9.62
C GLU A 177 -11.12 -21.55 11.05
N TYR A 178 -9.96 -20.88 11.22
CA TYR A 178 -9.44 -20.47 12.51
C TYR A 178 -10.35 -19.46 13.21
N ARG A 179 -10.88 -18.47 12.49
CA ARG A 179 -11.86 -17.52 13.04
C ARG A 179 -13.12 -18.21 13.53
N LYS A 180 -13.69 -19.13 12.74
CA LYS A 180 -14.88 -19.90 13.13
C LYS A 180 -14.62 -20.73 14.38
N PHE A 181 -13.46 -21.38 14.47
CA PHE A 181 -13.06 -22.17 15.62
C PHE A 181 -12.98 -21.30 16.90
N ASN A 182 -12.32 -20.15 16.85
CA ASN A 182 -12.24 -19.25 18.01
C ASN A 182 -13.60 -18.70 18.44
N GLN A 183 -14.48 -18.35 17.50
CA GLN A 183 -15.86 -17.93 17.84
C GLN A 183 -16.65 -19.01 18.57
N VAL A 184 -16.40 -20.29 18.29
CA VAL A 184 -17.02 -21.41 19.02
C VAL A 184 -16.43 -21.54 20.41
N LEU A 185 -15.11 -21.37 20.57
CA LEU A 185 -14.45 -21.42 21.88
C LEU A 185 -14.94 -20.28 22.80
N ASP A 186 -15.01 -19.04 22.28
CA ASP A 186 -15.48 -17.88 23.05
C ASP A 186 -16.93 -18.07 23.52
N LYS A 187 -17.79 -18.62 22.67
CA LYS A 187 -19.17 -18.97 23.04
C LYS A 187 -19.21 -20.05 24.14
N ASN A 188 -18.38 -21.07 24.03
CA ASN A 188 -18.34 -22.14 25.04
C ASN A 188 -17.81 -21.68 26.40
N GLN A 189 -16.85 -20.73 26.42
CA GLN A 189 -16.38 -20.12 27.66
C GLN A 189 -17.44 -19.24 28.33
N ALA A 190 -18.27 -18.54 27.54
CA ALA A 190 -19.39 -17.74 28.06
C ALA A 190 -20.52 -18.59 28.72
N TRP A 191 -20.56 -19.92 28.50
CA TRP A 191 -21.52 -20.82 29.13
C TRP A 191 -21.00 -21.43 30.45
N GLN A 192 -19.73 -21.18 30.81
CA GLN A 192 -19.08 -21.69 32.03
C GLN A 192 -18.92 -20.61 33.10
N SER A 193 -19.31 -19.39 32.81
CA SER A 193 -19.35 -18.23 33.74
C SER A 193 -20.77 -17.89 34.12
#